data_d76d4b2fbb5726a0520da6caf72e3604
#
_entry.id   d76d4b2fbb5726a0520da6caf72e3604
#
_cell.length_a   1.000
_cell.length_b   1.000
_cell.length_c   1.000
_cell.angle_alpha   90.00
_cell.angle_beta   90.00
_cell.angle_gamma   90.00
#
_symmetry.space_group_name_H-M   'P 1'
#
loop_
_entity.id
_entity.type
_entity.pdbx_description
1 polymer ?
#
loop_
_entity_poly.entity_id
_entity_poly.type
_entity_poly.pdbx_seq_one_letter_code
_entity_poly.pdbx_strand_id
1 'polypeptide(L)'
;LLAGKGELIATYSLSKGVSPYLVTAIMLHETGCKWKCSALVRSCNNVAGQKGSPNCSGGYKGYSTIDEGIKGAIDNLYNNFYAKGLTTVESIGPRYAQSNTWVSKINSYINQIRNR
;
A
#
# COMPACT_ATOMS: atom_id res chain seq x y z
N LEU A 1 -2.04 14.15 -4.26
CA LEU A 1 -0.86 13.43 -4.76
C LEU A 1 -1.20 12.14 -5.50
N LEU A 2 -2.20 11.41 -5.01
CA LEU A 2 -2.61 10.14 -5.62
C LEU A 2 -3.87 10.27 -6.46
N ALA A 3 -4.40 11.47 -6.59
CA ALA A 3 -5.53 11.73 -7.48
C ALA A 3 -5.12 11.40 -8.92
N GLY A 4 -5.98 10.69 -9.64
CA GLY A 4 -5.69 10.28 -11.01
C GLY A 4 -4.82 9.03 -11.14
N LYS A 5 -4.45 8.39 -10.04
CA LYS A 5 -3.61 7.17 -10.07
C LYS A 5 -4.41 5.88 -9.98
N GLY A 6 -5.75 5.96 -9.96
CA GLY A 6 -6.60 4.77 -9.83
C GLY A 6 -6.40 3.75 -10.94
N GLU A 7 -6.22 4.21 -12.18
CA GLU A 7 -5.98 3.31 -13.31
C GLU A 7 -4.64 2.57 -13.15
N LEU A 8 -3.58 3.28 -12.76
CA LEU A 8 -2.29 2.65 -12.53
C LEU A 8 -2.38 1.60 -11.43
N ILE A 9 -3.02 1.94 -10.31
CA ILE A 9 -3.20 1.01 -9.20
C ILE A 9 -3.94 -0.23 -9.66
N ALA A 10 -5.07 -0.05 -10.33
CA ALA A 10 -5.88 -1.18 -10.80
C ALA A 10 -5.13 -2.05 -11.80
N THR A 11 -4.53 -1.43 -12.81
CA THR A 11 -3.86 -2.15 -13.89
C THR A 11 -2.65 -2.93 -13.38
N TYR A 12 -1.81 -2.28 -12.60
CA TYR A 12 -0.60 -2.93 -12.11
C TYR A 12 -0.91 -4.00 -11.07
N SER A 13 -1.86 -3.75 -10.16
CA SER A 13 -2.29 -4.73 -9.17
C SER A 13 -2.83 -5.99 -9.85
N LEU A 14 -3.71 -5.82 -10.82
CA LEU A 14 -4.30 -6.96 -11.54
C LEU A 14 -3.25 -7.73 -12.32
N SER A 15 -2.24 -7.06 -12.88
CA SER A 15 -1.16 -7.74 -13.59
C SER A 15 -0.34 -8.64 -12.68
N LYS A 16 -0.32 -8.35 -11.39
CA LYS A 16 0.36 -9.15 -10.37
C LYS A 16 -0.58 -10.12 -9.65
N GLY A 17 -1.86 -10.12 -9.97
CA GLY A 17 -2.85 -10.93 -9.27
C GLY A 17 -3.17 -10.44 -7.88
N VAL A 18 -2.92 -9.16 -7.60
CA VAL A 18 -3.16 -8.54 -6.29
C VAL A 18 -4.45 -7.73 -6.35
N SER A 19 -5.24 -7.77 -5.28
CA SER A 19 -6.49 -7.01 -5.22
C SER A 19 -6.22 -5.50 -5.19
N PRO A 20 -6.73 -4.73 -6.16
CA PRO A 20 -6.60 -3.26 -6.13
C PRO A 20 -7.27 -2.63 -4.91
N TYR A 21 -8.35 -3.24 -4.40
CA TYR A 21 -9.02 -2.76 -3.20
C TYR A 21 -8.12 -2.87 -1.98
N LEU A 22 -7.42 -4.00 -1.84
CA LEU A 22 -6.48 -4.20 -0.75
C LEU A 22 -5.32 -3.21 -0.83
N VAL A 23 -4.74 -3.04 -2.01
CA VAL A 23 -3.65 -2.08 -2.23
C VAL A 23 -4.10 -0.67 -1.85
N THR A 24 -5.25 -0.24 -2.33
CA THR A 24 -5.79 1.10 -2.04
C THR A 24 -6.04 1.28 -0.55
N ALA A 25 -6.61 0.27 0.10
CA ALA A 25 -6.89 0.32 1.54
C ALA A 25 -5.61 0.45 2.35
N ILE A 26 -4.57 -0.30 1.99
CA ILE A 26 -3.27 -0.21 2.67
C ILE A 26 -2.68 1.19 2.50
N MET A 27 -2.72 1.74 1.29
CA MET A 27 -2.21 3.08 1.05
C MET A 27 -2.98 4.13 1.83
N LEU A 28 -4.30 4.03 1.91
CA LEU A 28 -5.14 4.94 2.71
C LEU A 28 -4.77 4.87 4.19
N HIS A 29 -4.59 3.65 4.69
CA HIS A 29 -4.23 3.43 6.09
C HIS A 29 -2.86 4.02 6.42
N GLU A 30 -1.87 3.83 5.54
CA GLU A 30 -0.50 4.26 5.78
C GLU A 30 -0.32 5.76 5.58
N THR A 31 -1.04 6.38 4.66
CA THR A 31 -0.85 7.80 4.33
C THR A 31 -1.78 8.73 5.10
N GLY A 32 -2.90 8.23 5.61
CA GLY A 32 -3.88 9.03 6.34
C GLY A 32 -4.49 10.15 5.48
N CYS A 33 -5.39 10.93 6.06
CA CYS A 33 -5.93 12.18 5.48
C CYS A 33 -6.13 12.14 3.97
N LYS A 34 -6.61 11.04 3.42
CA LYS A 34 -6.80 10.89 1.97
C LYS A 34 -5.50 11.20 1.20
N TRP A 35 -4.38 10.62 1.63
CA TRP A 35 -3.07 10.72 0.98
C TRP A 35 -2.31 12.01 1.26
N LYS A 36 -2.81 12.88 2.13
CA LYS A 36 -2.24 14.21 2.30
C LYS A 36 -1.37 14.36 3.55
N CYS A 37 -1.49 13.44 4.50
CA CYS A 37 -0.85 13.61 5.80
C CYS A 37 0.55 13.01 5.91
N SER A 38 0.94 12.13 5.01
CA SER A 38 2.23 11.45 5.11
C SER A 38 3.36 12.28 4.50
N ALA A 39 4.37 12.56 5.31
CA ALA A 39 5.60 13.16 4.81
C ALA A 39 6.34 12.24 3.85
N LEU A 40 6.22 10.92 4.05
CA LEU A 40 6.87 9.93 3.17
C LEU A 40 6.32 9.98 1.74
N VAL A 41 5.02 10.25 1.59
CA VAL A 41 4.43 10.40 0.25
C VAL A 41 5.00 11.62 -0.43
N ARG A 42 5.08 12.75 0.30
CA ARG A 42 5.54 14.02 -0.28
C ARG A 42 7.04 14.04 -0.57
N SER A 43 7.84 13.47 0.33
CA SER A 43 9.30 13.58 0.25
C SER A 43 9.97 12.40 -0.44
N CYS A 44 9.39 11.21 -0.29
CA CYS A 44 10.03 9.95 -0.70
C CYS A 44 9.24 9.20 -1.75
N ASN A 45 8.06 9.67 -2.13
CA ASN A 45 7.14 8.95 -3.01
C ASN A 45 6.80 7.55 -2.48
N ASN A 46 6.81 7.40 -1.16
CA ASN A 46 6.60 6.11 -0.48
C ASN A 46 5.17 6.08 0.06
N VAL A 47 4.32 5.25 -0.53
CA VAL A 47 2.88 5.25 -0.25
C VAL A 47 2.45 4.15 0.72
N ALA A 48 3.35 3.29 1.14
CA ALA A 48 3.02 2.14 1.99
C ALA A 48 3.97 1.98 3.18
N GLY A 49 4.77 2.99 3.50
CA GLY A 49 5.67 2.95 4.63
C GLY A 49 6.76 1.91 4.52
N GLN A 50 7.19 1.58 3.31
CA GLN A 50 8.21 0.54 3.09
C GLN A 50 9.58 0.99 3.57
N LYS A 51 10.30 0.06 4.19
CA LYS A 51 11.70 0.26 4.58
C LYS A 51 12.62 -0.37 3.56
N GLY A 52 13.84 0.14 3.47
CA GLY A 52 14.84 -0.42 2.57
C GLY A 52 15.65 0.62 1.82
N SER A 53 16.42 0.15 0.86
CA SER A 53 17.29 0.99 0.03
C SER A 53 16.61 1.33 -1.30
N PRO A 54 16.85 2.53 -1.86
CA PRO A 54 17.65 3.59 -1.26
C PRO A 54 16.92 4.26 -0.09
N ASN A 55 17.66 4.57 0.96
CA ASN A 55 17.11 5.24 2.14
C ASN A 55 16.77 6.71 1.80
N CYS A 56 15.51 7.07 1.99
CA CYS A 56 15.07 8.45 1.83
C CYS A 56 15.06 9.18 3.15
N SER A 57 14.48 8.56 4.18
CA SER A 57 14.36 9.16 5.51
C SER A 57 14.08 8.06 6.54
N GLY A 58 14.87 8.03 7.60
CA GLY A 58 14.65 7.14 8.75
C GLY A 58 14.59 5.66 8.42
N GLY A 59 15.29 5.20 7.40
CA GLY A 59 15.25 3.82 6.95
C GLY A 59 14.14 3.52 5.95
N TYR A 60 13.29 4.51 5.65
CA TYR A 60 12.22 4.35 4.66
C TYR A 60 12.74 4.48 3.24
N LYS A 61 12.26 3.61 2.38
CA LYS A 61 12.69 3.57 0.99
C LYS A 61 12.19 4.79 0.22
N GLY A 62 13.07 5.37 -0.60
CA GLY A 62 12.75 6.44 -1.52
C GLY A 62 12.51 5.92 -2.93
N TYR A 63 11.61 6.58 -3.65
CA TYR A 63 11.33 6.30 -5.06
C TYR A 63 11.46 7.60 -5.84
N SER A 64 11.84 7.50 -7.11
CA SER A 64 12.06 8.68 -7.95
C SER A 64 10.76 9.36 -8.37
N THR A 65 9.67 8.61 -8.47
CA THR A 65 8.35 9.15 -8.79
C THR A 65 7.30 8.48 -7.94
N ILE A 66 6.10 9.11 -7.87
CA ILE A 66 4.97 8.51 -7.16
C ILE A 66 4.53 7.20 -7.84
N ASP A 67 4.60 7.12 -9.16
CA ASP A 67 4.25 5.91 -9.89
C ASP A 67 5.18 4.76 -9.53
N GLU A 68 6.47 5.02 -9.40
CA GLU A 68 7.43 4.02 -8.93
C GLU A 68 7.13 3.58 -7.50
N GLY A 69 6.74 4.51 -6.64
CA GLY A 69 6.35 4.20 -5.26
C GLY A 69 5.12 3.31 -5.20
N ILE A 70 4.13 3.58 -6.03
CA ILE A 70 2.91 2.75 -6.13
C ILE A 70 3.26 1.34 -6.59
N LYS A 71 4.04 1.21 -7.65
CA LYS A 71 4.48 -0.09 -8.16
C LYS A 71 5.29 -0.85 -7.12
N GLY A 72 6.18 -0.15 -6.41
CA GLY A 72 6.97 -0.74 -5.33
C GLY A 72 6.11 -1.29 -4.21
N ALA A 73 5.06 -0.58 -3.83
CA ALA A 73 4.13 -1.04 -2.80
C ALA A 73 3.40 -2.33 -3.25
N ILE A 74 2.97 -2.37 -4.49
CA ILE A 74 2.28 -3.53 -5.05
C ILE A 74 3.25 -4.72 -5.16
N ASP A 75 4.47 -4.48 -5.65
CA ASP A 75 5.50 -5.53 -5.73
C ASP A 75 5.82 -6.10 -4.37
N ASN A 76 5.94 -5.25 -3.35
CA ASN A 76 6.20 -5.68 -1.99
C ASN A 76 5.07 -6.57 -1.46
N LEU A 77 3.83 -6.19 -1.70
CA LEU A 77 2.68 -6.98 -1.29
C LEU A 77 2.67 -8.34 -2.00
N TYR A 78 2.95 -8.35 -3.27
CA TYR A 78 3.04 -9.60 -4.03
C TYR A 78 4.18 -10.48 -3.50
N ASN A 79 5.40 -9.96 -3.45
CA ASN A 79 6.59 -10.76 -3.14
C ASN A 79 6.57 -11.31 -1.71
N ASN A 80 6.10 -10.53 -0.75
CA ASN A 80 6.18 -10.90 0.66
C ASN A 80 4.93 -11.60 1.18
N PHE A 81 3.82 -11.53 0.47
CA PHE A 81 2.56 -12.12 0.93
C PHE A 81 1.90 -13.00 -0.12
N TYR A 82 1.48 -12.44 -1.25
CA TYR A 82 0.75 -13.21 -2.27
C TYR A 82 1.54 -14.39 -2.81
N ALA A 83 2.82 -14.19 -3.11
CA ALA A 83 3.68 -15.26 -3.61
C ALA A 83 3.88 -16.39 -2.61
N LYS A 84 3.59 -16.13 -1.33
CA LYS A 84 3.68 -17.11 -0.25
C LYS A 84 2.33 -17.69 0.15
N GLY A 85 1.30 -17.44 -0.64
CA GLY A 85 -0.05 -17.94 -0.39
C GLY A 85 -0.87 -17.10 0.58
N LEU A 86 -0.37 -15.95 1.01
CA LEU A 86 -1.07 -15.05 1.94
C LEU A 86 -1.83 -14.01 1.11
N THR A 87 -3.08 -14.30 0.80
CA THR A 87 -3.86 -13.51 -0.15
C THR A 87 -5.09 -12.82 0.44
N THR A 88 -5.33 -12.98 1.73
CA THR A 88 -6.47 -12.36 2.42
C THR A 88 -5.98 -11.35 3.43
N VAL A 89 -6.84 -10.39 3.78
CA VAL A 89 -6.53 -9.40 4.82
C VAL A 89 -6.18 -10.12 6.12
N GLU A 90 -6.95 -11.15 6.48
CA GLU A 90 -6.77 -11.92 7.70
C GLU A 90 -5.45 -12.70 7.72
N SER A 91 -5.01 -13.21 6.57
CA SER A 91 -3.74 -13.94 6.50
C SER A 91 -2.52 -13.01 6.47
N ILE A 92 -2.67 -11.83 5.90
CA ILE A 92 -1.60 -10.84 5.77
C ILE A 92 -1.38 -10.10 7.10
N GLY A 93 -2.47 -9.75 7.79
CA GLY A 93 -2.43 -8.87 8.96
C GLY A 93 -1.39 -9.21 10.01
N PRO A 94 -1.34 -10.46 10.52
CA PRO A 94 -0.37 -10.80 11.57
C PRO A 94 1.09 -10.65 11.16
N ARG A 95 1.35 -10.69 9.86
CA ARG A 95 2.72 -10.57 9.34
C ARG A 95 3.05 -9.17 8.87
N TYR A 96 2.02 -8.38 8.52
CA TYR A 96 2.20 -7.02 8.02
C TYR A 96 2.35 -6.02 9.16
N ALA A 97 1.54 -6.17 10.21
CA ALA A 97 1.51 -5.24 11.33
C ALA A 97 1.34 -6.01 12.64
N GLN A 98 1.96 -5.49 13.71
CA GLN A 98 1.85 -6.11 15.03
C GLN A 98 0.55 -5.75 15.75
N SER A 99 -0.18 -4.76 15.24
CA SER A 99 -1.43 -4.33 15.82
C SER A 99 -2.57 -5.26 15.40
N ASN A 100 -3.38 -5.71 16.37
CA ASN A 100 -4.55 -6.52 16.08
C ASN A 100 -5.72 -5.73 15.50
N THR A 101 -5.59 -4.40 15.39
CA THR A 101 -6.62 -3.55 14.77
C THR A 101 -6.40 -3.36 13.27
N TRP A 102 -5.26 -3.79 12.73
CA TRP A 102 -4.95 -3.58 11.32
C TRP A 102 -5.98 -4.22 10.40
N VAL A 103 -6.31 -5.49 10.64
CA VAL A 103 -7.29 -6.24 9.82
C VAL A 103 -8.64 -5.50 9.79
N SER A 104 -9.11 -5.07 10.96
CA SER A 104 -10.37 -4.35 11.07
C SER A 104 -10.35 -3.04 10.29
N LYS A 105 -9.28 -2.28 10.41
CA LYS A 105 -9.15 -1.00 9.70
C LYS A 105 -9.07 -1.18 8.19
N ILE A 106 -8.29 -2.15 7.73
CA ILE A 106 -8.16 -2.43 6.29
C ILE A 106 -9.51 -2.88 5.72
N ASN A 107 -10.22 -3.76 6.40
CA ASN A 107 -11.54 -4.19 5.95
C ASN A 107 -12.53 -3.02 5.89
N SER A 108 -12.46 -2.10 6.84
CA SER A 108 -13.27 -0.88 6.82
C SER A 108 -12.99 -0.02 5.59
N TYR A 109 -11.72 0.20 5.27
CA TYR A 109 -11.33 0.94 4.07
C TYR A 109 -11.80 0.24 2.79
N ILE A 110 -11.67 -1.07 2.71
CA ILE A 110 -12.13 -1.84 1.56
C ILE A 110 -13.64 -1.64 1.35
N ASN A 111 -14.42 -1.73 2.44
CA ASN A 111 -15.86 -1.51 2.36
C ASN A 111 -16.20 -0.11 1.87
N GLN A 112 -15.51 0.90 2.35
CA GLN A 112 -15.70 2.28 1.90
C GLN A 112 -15.40 2.43 0.41
N ILE A 113 -14.35 1.82 -0.07
CA ILE A 113 -13.96 1.88 -1.48
C ILE A 113 -15.00 1.19 -2.36
N ARG A 114 -15.45 0.00 -1.96
CA ARG A 114 -16.38 -0.81 -2.76
C ARG A 114 -17.79 -0.22 -2.80
N ASN A 115 -18.15 0.57 -1.82
CA ASN A 115 -19.50 1.16 -1.71
C ASN A 115 -19.60 2.58 -2.27
N ARG A 116 -18.62 3.02 -2.99
CA ARG A 116 -18.65 4.34 -3.66
C ARG A 116 -19.37 4.30 -4.99
#